data_1ec988f954870e68b177acae22639e78
#
_entry.id   1ec988f954870e68b177acae22639e78
#
_cell.length_a   1.000
_cell.length_b   1.000
_cell.length_c   1.000
_cell.angle_alpha   90.00
_cell.angle_beta   90.00
_cell.angle_gamma   90.00
#
_symmetry.space_group_name_H-M   'P 1'
#
loop_
_entity.id
_entity.type
_entity.pdbx_description
1 polymer ?
#
loop_
_entity_poly.entity_id
_entity_poly.type
_entity_poly.pdbx_seq_one_letter_code
_entity_poly.pdbx_strand_id
1 'polypeptide(L)'
;DGIAMNHKGMKYSLCSREIIADSIEIMLTAHPLDAVVFIPNCDKIVPGMLIAACRMNLPSVFVSGGPMLPGEKDGVRYGLSEMFEYVGACASGKITEKELAEYEDSCCPTCGSCSGMYTANSMNCLTEVLGMGLPGNGTIPAVYSERLRLAKRAGMQVMKVLAANLRPLDIMTHDAFENAVAEIGRASCRE
;
A
#
# COMPACT_ATOMS: atom_id res chain seq x y z
N ASP A 1 -3.12 -10.51 -1.38
CA ASP A 1 -4.53 -10.76 -1.03
C ASP A 1 -5.44 -10.86 -2.24
N GLY A 2 -5.25 -10.03 -3.27
CA GLY A 2 -6.08 -10.02 -4.48
C GLY A 2 -6.17 -11.39 -5.16
N ILE A 3 -5.09 -12.14 -5.19
CA ILE A 3 -5.04 -13.51 -5.75
C ILE A 3 -5.97 -14.48 -4.99
N ALA A 4 -6.20 -14.24 -3.70
CA ALA A 4 -7.04 -15.09 -2.85
C ALA A 4 -8.52 -14.68 -2.83
N MET A 5 -8.91 -13.60 -3.50
CA MET A 5 -10.31 -13.15 -3.55
C MET A 5 -11.21 -14.25 -4.12
N ASN A 6 -12.38 -14.38 -3.53
CA ASN A 6 -13.41 -15.37 -3.90
C ASN A 6 -13.05 -16.84 -3.66
N HIS A 7 -11.96 -17.16 -2.97
CA HIS A 7 -11.67 -18.53 -2.56
C HIS A 7 -11.23 -18.68 -1.11
N LYS A 8 -11.04 -19.92 -0.64
CA LYS A 8 -10.76 -20.24 0.76
C LYS A 8 -9.48 -19.59 1.32
N GLY A 9 -8.52 -19.24 0.48
CA GLY A 9 -7.29 -18.55 0.85
C GLY A 9 -7.51 -17.19 1.48
N MET A 10 -8.62 -16.52 1.18
CA MET A 10 -8.94 -15.21 1.73
C MET A 10 -9.07 -15.20 3.27
N LYS A 11 -9.37 -16.35 3.89
CA LYS A 11 -9.41 -16.48 5.35
C LYS A 11 -8.06 -16.21 6.02
N TYR A 12 -6.97 -16.38 5.30
CA TYR A 12 -5.61 -16.19 5.82
C TYR A 12 -5.10 -14.75 5.66
N SER A 13 -5.81 -13.91 4.94
CA SER A 13 -5.42 -12.52 4.69
C SER A 13 -5.25 -11.72 5.98
N LEU A 14 -6.24 -11.76 6.88
CA LEU A 14 -6.15 -11.04 8.16
C LEU A 14 -5.02 -11.54 9.06
N CYS A 15 -4.83 -12.87 9.14
CA CYS A 15 -3.78 -13.47 9.95
C CYS A 15 -2.38 -13.09 9.48
N SER A 16 -2.19 -12.81 8.19
CA SER A 16 -0.89 -12.44 7.63
C SER A 16 -0.34 -11.15 8.23
N ARG A 17 -1.19 -10.21 8.63
CA ARG A 17 -0.80 -8.97 9.28
C ARG A 17 0.01 -9.20 10.55
N GLU A 18 -0.48 -10.09 11.42
CA GLU A 18 0.18 -10.43 12.69
C GLU A 18 1.52 -11.15 12.43
N ILE A 19 1.53 -12.12 11.51
CA ILE A 19 2.75 -12.87 11.14
C ILE A 19 3.81 -11.93 10.56
N ILE A 20 3.41 -10.95 9.75
CA ILE A 20 4.33 -9.94 9.22
C ILE A 20 4.93 -9.12 10.38
N ALA A 21 4.12 -8.66 11.30
CA ALA A 21 4.58 -7.90 12.45
C ALA A 21 5.56 -8.73 13.31
N ASP A 22 5.20 -9.96 13.62
CA ASP A 22 6.01 -10.87 14.43
C ASP A 22 7.35 -11.20 13.75
N SER A 23 7.34 -11.46 12.44
CA SER A 23 8.57 -11.76 11.70
C SER A 23 9.55 -10.59 11.69
N ILE A 24 9.05 -9.38 11.58
CA ILE A 24 9.87 -8.16 11.63
C ILE A 24 10.42 -7.94 13.03
N GLU A 25 9.62 -8.11 14.07
CA GLU A 25 10.04 -8.01 15.46
C GLU A 25 11.17 -9.00 15.78
N ILE A 26 11.04 -10.25 15.33
CA ILE A 26 12.07 -11.28 15.47
C ILE A 26 13.38 -10.83 14.80
N MET A 27 13.30 -10.35 13.56
CA MET A 27 14.49 -9.95 12.81
C MET A 27 15.17 -8.71 13.40
N LEU A 28 14.40 -7.71 13.78
CA LEU A 28 14.95 -6.48 14.37
C LEU A 28 15.52 -6.70 15.77
N THR A 29 14.97 -7.68 16.51
CA THR A 29 15.51 -8.06 17.84
C THR A 29 16.79 -8.88 17.70
N ALA A 30 16.81 -9.83 16.74
CA ALA A 30 17.97 -10.67 16.50
C ALA A 30 19.16 -9.89 15.91
N HIS A 31 18.89 -8.84 15.14
CA HIS A 31 19.89 -7.97 14.53
C HIS A 31 19.71 -6.54 15.09
N PRO A 32 20.46 -6.15 16.13
CA PRO A 32 20.28 -4.86 16.80
C PRO A 32 20.60 -3.71 15.86
N LEU A 33 19.57 -3.16 15.25
CA LEU A 33 19.63 -2.03 14.31
C LEU A 33 19.19 -0.76 15.03
N ASP A 34 19.75 0.40 14.62
CA ASP A 34 19.43 1.69 15.21
C ASP A 34 18.24 2.38 14.56
N ALA A 35 17.95 2.05 13.30
CA ALA A 35 16.86 2.63 12.54
C ALA A 35 16.39 1.71 11.41
N VAL A 36 15.18 1.92 10.88
CA VAL A 36 14.56 1.05 9.88
C VAL A 36 13.92 1.86 8.75
N VAL A 37 14.09 1.39 7.51
CA VAL A 37 13.27 1.81 6.38
C VAL A 37 12.34 0.66 6.01
N PHE A 38 11.05 0.89 6.13
CA PHE A 38 10.01 -0.06 5.73
C PHE A 38 9.59 0.17 4.28
N ILE A 39 9.53 -0.91 3.48
CA ILE A 39 9.15 -0.85 2.06
C ILE A 39 7.92 -1.74 1.81
N PRO A 40 6.74 -1.34 2.26
CA PRO A 40 5.51 -2.08 2.02
C PRO A 40 4.87 -1.71 0.68
N ASN A 41 3.93 -2.54 0.21
CA ASN A 41 3.09 -2.18 -0.93
C ASN A 41 1.74 -2.91 -1.04
N CYS A 42 1.25 -3.53 0.04
CA CYS A 42 -0.02 -4.27 -0.01
C CYS A 42 -0.84 -4.07 1.27
N ASP A 43 -2.12 -4.44 1.21
CA ASP A 43 -3.15 -4.10 2.20
C ASP A 43 -2.89 -4.63 3.62
N LYS A 44 -2.28 -5.81 3.78
CA LYS A 44 -1.91 -6.37 5.10
C LYS A 44 -0.45 -6.13 5.47
N ILE A 45 0.40 -5.90 4.48
CA ILE A 45 1.83 -5.65 4.69
C ILE A 45 2.02 -4.28 5.35
N VAL A 46 1.35 -3.22 4.85
CA VAL A 46 1.47 -1.87 5.43
C VAL A 46 1.08 -1.85 6.91
N PRO A 47 -0.13 -2.29 7.31
CA PRO A 47 -0.50 -2.30 8.73
C PRO A 47 0.35 -3.26 9.56
N GLY A 48 0.77 -4.40 9.03
CA GLY A 48 1.69 -5.32 9.72
C GLY A 48 3.03 -4.65 10.03
N MET A 49 3.59 -3.91 9.08
CA MET A 49 4.83 -3.14 9.28
C MET A 49 4.63 -1.96 10.23
N LEU A 50 3.47 -1.28 10.21
CA LEU A 50 3.15 -0.22 11.18
C LEU A 50 3.07 -0.77 12.61
N ILE A 51 2.45 -1.94 12.80
CA ILE A 51 2.39 -2.63 14.10
C ILE A 51 3.82 -2.94 14.58
N ALA A 52 4.66 -3.51 13.72
CA ALA A 52 6.06 -3.78 14.04
C ALA A 52 6.83 -2.51 14.39
N ALA A 53 6.64 -1.43 13.62
CA ALA A 53 7.27 -0.14 13.91
C ALA A 53 6.90 0.39 15.30
N CYS A 54 5.62 0.29 15.69
CA CYS A 54 5.18 0.68 17.03
C CYS A 54 5.73 -0.23 18.13
N ARG A 55 5.75 -1.55 17.92
CA ARG A 55 6.26 -2.52 18.90
C ARG A 55 7.75 -2.32 19.17
N MET A 56 8.53 -2.16 18.11
CA MET A 56 9.98 -1.96 18.21
C MET A 56 10.35 -0.54 18.61
N ASN A 57 9.53 0.43 18.26
CA ASN A 57 9.71 1.85 18.52
C ASN A 57 11.11 2.37 18.16
N LEU A 58 11.68 1.87 17.07
CA LEU A 58 12.93 2.34 16.49
C LEU A 58 12.67 3.47 15.50
N PRO A 59 13.55 4.48 15.40
CA PRO A 59 13.47 5.50 14.37
C PRO A 59 13.24 4.90 12.99
N SER A 60 12.15 5.27 12.31
CA SER A 60 11.78 4.61 11.07
C SER A 60 11.07 5.52 10.07
N VAL A 61 11.17 5.16 8.80
CA VAL A 61 10.52 5.84 7.68
C VAL A 61 9.89 4.80 6.76
N PHE A 62 8.69 5.10 6.28
CA PHE A 62 7.98 4.26 5.31
C PHE A 62 8.15 4.82 3.89
N VAL A 63 8.46 3.95 2.96
CA VAL A 63 8.43 4.23 1.52
C VAL A 63 7.74 3.09 0.79
N SER A 64 6.52 3.31 0.31
CA SER A 64 5.80 2.27 -0.42
C SER A 64 6.35 2.05 -1.82
N GLY A 65 6.07 0.87 -2.39
CA GLY A 65 6.41 0.57 -3.77
C GLY A 65 5.63 1.39 -4.80
N GLY A 66 4.51 1.99 -4.40
CA GLY A 66 3.64 2.80 -5.25
C GLY A 66 2.58 2.01 -6.00
N PRO A 67 1.53 2.68 -6.50
CA PRO A 67 0.48 2.06 -7.28
C PRO A 67 0.94 1.71 -8.69
N MET A 68 0.31 0.70 -9.31
CA MET A 68 0.45 0.42 -10.73
C MET A 68 -0.28 1.48 -11.57
N LEU A 69 0.05 1.57 -12.85
CA LEU A 69 -0.73 2.37 -13.80
C LEU A 69 -2.06 1.67 -14.12
N PRO A 70 -3.11 2.43 -14.47
CA PRO A 70 -4.34 1.86 -14.98
C PRO A 70 -4.11 1.21 -16.34
N GLY A 71 -4.95 0.23 -16.67
CA GLY A 71 -5.06 -0.29 -18.03
C GLY A 71 -5.64 0.74 -18.97
N GLU A 72 -5.45 0.55 -20.27
CA GLU A 72 -6.05 1.39 -21.31
C GLU A 72 -6.47 0.53 -22.50
N LYS A 73 -7.70 0.73 -22.96
CA LYS A 73 -8.23 0.14 -24.19
C LYS A 73 -9.10 1.17 -24.88
N ASP A 74 -8.91 1.35 -26.19
CA ASP A 74 -9.65 2.30 -27.03
C ASP A 74 -9.69 3.74 -26.48
N GLY A 75 -8.59 4.17 -25.84
CA GLY A 75 -8.47 5.50 -25.22
C GLY A 75 -9.19 5.65 -23.88
N VAL A 76 -9.81 4.60 -23.36
CA VAL A 76 -10.46 4.58 -22.05
C VAL A 76 -9.53 3.93 -21.04
N ARG A 77 -9.27 4.64 -19.93
CA ARG A 77 -8.49 4.10 -18.81
C ARG A 77 -9.40 3.39 -17.83
N TYR A 78 -8.93 2.27 -17.30
CA TYR A 78 -9.64 1.49 -16.32
C TYR A 78 -8.70 0.78 -15.35
N GLY A 79 -9.20 0.51 -14.17
CA GLY A 79 -8.48 -0.18 -13.12
C GLY A 79 -9.11 -1.54 -12.82
N LEU A 80 -8.76 -2.06 -11.65
CA LEU A 80 -9.29 -3.36 -11.21
C LEU A 80 -10.79 -3.31 -10.90
N SER A 81 -11.34 -2.16 -10.48
CA SER A 81 -12.77 -1.98 -10.19
C SER A 81 -13.60 -2.25 -11.43
N GLU A 82 -13.24 -1.60 -12.52
CA GLU A 82 -13.94 -1.73 -13.81
C GLU A 82 -13.81 -3.17 -14.37
N MET A 83 -12.69 -3.84 -14.04
CA MET A 83 -12.53 -5.26 -14.44
C MET A 83 -13.58 -6.17 -13.82
N PHE A 84 -13.96 -5.94 -12.55
CA PHE A 84 -15.07 -6.69 -11.95
C PHE A 84 -16.41 -6.40 -12.62
N GLU A 85 -16.63 -5.16 -13.09
CA GLU A 85 -17.82 -4.81 -13.85
C GLU A 85 -17.85 -5.52 -15.21
N TYR A 86 -16.69 -5.64 -15.89
CA TYR A 86 -16.59 -6.37 -17.16
C TYR A 86 -16.85 -7.88 -16.99
N VAL A 87 -16.37 -8.48 -15.90
CA VAL A 87 -16.71 -9.88 -15.56
C VAL A 87 -18.22 -10.03 -15.37
N GLY A 88 -18.86 -9.12 -14.66
CA GLY A 88 -20.32 -9.10 -14.50
C GLY A 88 -21.07 -8.87 -15.81
N ALA A 89 -20.56 -8.00 -16.68
CA ALA A 89 -21.13 -7.74 -18.00
C ALA A 89 -21.03 -8.98 -18.92
N CYS A 90 -19.92 -9.69 -18.88
CA CYS A 90 -19.75 -10.95 -19.60
C CYS A 90 -20.71 -12.02 -19.09
N ALA A 91 -20.81 -12.21 -17.78
CA ALA A 91 -21.73 -13.17 -17.17
C ALA A 91 -23.22 -12.88 -17.51
N SER A 92 -23.56 -11.60 -17.72
CA SER A 92 -24.90 -11.17 -18.13
C SER A 92 -25.12 -11.15 -19.66
N GLY A 93 -24.12 -11.54 -20.46
CA GLY A 93 -24.19 -11.57 -21.92
C GLY A 93 -24.12 -10.19 -22.60
N LYS A 94 -23.72 -9.14 -21.90
CA LYS A 94 -23.56 -7.78 -22.47
C LYS A 94 -22.27 -7.62 -23.27
N ILE A 95 -21.24 -8.35 -22.93
CA ILE A 95 -19.99 -8.45 -23.68
C ILE A 95 -19.65 -9.93 -23.89
N THR A 96 -18.85 -10.22 -24.90
CA THR A 96 -18.40 -11.57 -25.22
C THR A 96 -17.18 -11.96 -24.37
N GLU A 97 -16.91 -13.26 -24.25
CA GLU A 97 -15.69 -13.78 -23.62
C GLU A 97 -14.42 -13.24 -24.30
N LYS A 98 -14.46 -13.03 -25.61
CA LYS A 98 -13.35 -12.46 -26.36
C LYS A 98 -13.07 -11.02 -25.94
N GLU A 99 -14.10 -10.19 -25.81
CA GLU A 99 -13.98 -8.81 -25.34
C GLU A 99 -13.48 -8.77 -23.90
N LEU A 100 -13.97 -9.68 -23.03
CA LEU A 100 -13.47 -9.79 -21.65
C LEU A 100 -11.98 -10.12 -21.63
N ALA A 101 -11.51 -11.09 -22.44
CA ALA A 101 -10.11 -11.44 -22.52
C ALA A 101 -9.22 -10.25 -22.96
N GLU A 102 -9.70 -9.42 -23.88
CA GLU A 102 -8.99 -8.21 -24.30
C GLU A 102 -8.85 -7.18 -23.17
N TYR A 103 -9.85 -7.08 -22.26
CA TYR A 103 -9.76 -6.26 -21.05
C TYR A 103 -8.79 -6.87 -20.03
N GLU A 104 -8.83 -8.19 -19.84
CA GLU A 104 -7.90 -8.91 -18.94
C GLU A 104 -6.44 -8.71 -19.35
N ASP A 105 -6.15 -8.81 -20.65
CA ASP A 105 -4.79 -8.64 -21.20
C ASP A 105 -4.22 -7.23 -20.99
N SER A 106 -5.07 -6.22 -20.92
CA SER A 106 -4.66 -4.82 -20.78
C SER A 106 -4.87 -4.24 -19.37
N CYS A 107 -5.59 -4.96 -18.50
CA CYS A 107 -5.72 -4.60 -17.09
C CYS A 107 -4.38 -4.80 -16.36
N CYS A 108 -4.09 -4.02 -15.35
CA CYS A 108 -2.88 -4.20 -14.52
C CYS A 108 -1.55 -4.25 -15.31
N PRO A 109 -1.27 -3.26 -16.17
CA PRO A 109 -0.18 -3.33 -17.16
C PRO A 109 1.22 -3.19 -16.56
N THR A 110 1.36 -2.79 -15.29
CA THR A 110 2.65 -2.51 -14.66
C THR A 110 2.75 -3.13 -13.27
N CYS A 111 3.97 -3.16 -12.71
CA CYS A 111 4.17 -3.46 -11.30
C CYS A 111 3.57 -2.36 -10.41
N GLY A 112 3.32 -2.70 -9.15
CA GLY A 112 2.78 -1.78 -8.14
C GLY A 112 1.63 -2.39 -7.34
N SER A 113 1.09 -1.65 -6.39
CA SER A 113 -0.17 -2.00 -5.75
C SER A 113 -1.35 -1.83 -6.72
N CYS A 114 -2.54 -2.32 -6.36
CA CYS A 114 -3.74 -2.18 -7.19
C CYS A 114 -3.91 -0.73 -7.70
N SER A 115 -4.33 -0.57 -8.95
CA SER A 115 -4.57 0.74 -9.57
C SER A 115 -5.79 1.47 -8.99
N GLY A 116 -6.73 0.74 -8.37
CA GLY A 116 -7.84 1.32 -7.62
C GLY A 116 -7.43 1.79 -6.23
N MET A 117 -8.25 2.68 -5.64
CA MET A 117 -8.06 3.17 -4.27
C MET A 117 -8.61 2.17 -3.24
N TYR A 118 -8.18 0.91 -3.33
CA TYR A 118 -8.48 -0.11 -2.33
C TYR A 118 -7.56 0.01 -1.11
N THR A 119 -7.64 -0.95 -0.20
CA THR A 119 -6.91 -0.93 1.08
C THR A 119 -5.41 -0.71 0.90
N ALA A 120 -4.77 -1.31 -0.10
CA ALA A 120 -3.33 -1.16 -0.34
C ALA A 120 -2.94 0.29 -0.57
N ASN A 121 -3.60 0.98 -1.50
CA ASN A 121 -3.29 2.37 -1.81
C ASN A 121 -3.75 3.32 -0.69
N SER A 122 -4.91 3.07 -0.10
CA SER A 122 -5.38 3.82 1.08
C SER A 122 -4.37 3.74 2.22
N MET A 123 -3.85 2.55 2.53
CA MET A 123 -2.83 2.39 3.56
C MET A 123 -1.51 3.08 3.20
N ASN A 124 -1.11 3.10 1.93
CA ASN A 124 0.06 3.86 1.48
C ASN A 124 -0.12 5.38 1.67
N CYS A 125 -1.30 5.91 1.39
CA CYS A 125 -1.64 7.31 1.69
C CYS A 125 -1.67 7.56 3.19
N LEU A 126 -2.23 6.64 3.97
CA LEU A 126 -2.28 6.77 5.43
C LEU A 126 -0.91 6.83 6.09
N THR A 127 0.10 6.11 5.59
CA THR A 127 1.46 6.25 6.12
C THR A 127 1.99 7.67 5.99
N GLU A 128 1.57 8.40 4.95
CA GLU A 128 1.91 9.81 4.75
C GLU A 128 1.16 10.71 5.74
N VAL A 129 -0.15 10.50 5.88
CA VAL A 129 -0.99 11.28 6.82
C VAL A 129 -0.59 11.07 8.28
N LEU A 130 -0.23 9.84 8.65
CA LEU A 130 0.30 9.49 9.98
C LEU A 130 1.69 10.11 10.26
N GLY A 131 2.36 10.65 9.24
CA GLY A 131 3.70 11.20 9.37
C GLY A 131 4.83 10.18 9.28
N MET A 132 4.54 8.92 8.98
CA MET A 132 5.54 7.85 8.85
C MET A 132 6.14 7.77 7.44
N GLY A 133 5.46 8.29 6.42
CA GLY A 133 5.89 8.35 5.03
C GLY A 133 6.21 9.77 4.57
N LEU A 134 7.02 9.90 3.52
CA LEU A 134 7.30 11.18 2.88
C LEU A 134 6.17 11.57 1.92
N PRO A 135 5.96 12.89 1.66
CA PRO A 135 4.98 13.35 0.68
C PRO A 135 5.15 12.69 -0.69
N GLY A 136 4.04 12.20 -1.25
CA GLY A 136 3.99 11.42 -2.48
C GLY A 136 4.10 9.91 -2.27
N ASN A 137 4.16 9.46 -1.02
CA ASN A 137 4.30 8.03 -0.71
C ASN A 137 3.16 7.17 -1.28
N GLY A 138 1.91 7.65 -1.18
CA GLY A 138 0.73 6.93 -1.69
C GLY A 138 0.42 7.18 -3.17
N THR A 139 0.96 8.25 -3.79
CA THR A 139 0.47 8.74 -5.07
C THR A 139 1.43 8.62 -6.25
N ILE A 140 2.75 8.54 -6.01
CA ILE A 140 3.72 8.37 -7.10
C ILE A 140 3.66 6.93 -7.64
N PRO A 141 3.38 6.71 -8.94
CA PRO A 141 3.33 5.37 -9.51
C PRO A 141 4.65 4.61 -9.38
N ALA A 142 4.55 3.28 -9.25
CA ALA A 142 5.69 2.39 -9.03
C ALA A 142 6.75 2.48 -10.15
N VAL A 143 6.30 2.65 -11.38
CA VAL A 143 7.17 2.67 -12.58
C VAL A 143 7.88 4.00 -12.82
N TYR A 144 7.52 5.06 -12.08
CA TYR A 144 8.12 6.37 -12.29
C TYR A 144 9.48 6.51 -11.59
N SER A 145 10.44 7.11 -12.27
CA SER A 145 11.77 7.39 -11.70
C SER A 145 11.72 8.22 -10.41
N GLU A 146 10.64 8.97 -10.22
CA GLU A 146 10.38 9.73 -9.00
C GLU A 146 10.18 8.81 -7.78
N ARG A 147 9.65 7.60 -7.97
CA ARG A 147 9.54 6.58 -6.92
C ARG A 147 10.92 6.18 -6.38
N LEU A 148 11.89 5.99 -7.26
CA LEU A 148 13.28 5.70 -6.86
C LEU A 148 13.91 6.88 -6.13
N ARG A 149 13.63 8.12 -6.59
CA ARG A 149 14.09 9.33 -5.89
C ARG A 149 13.45 9.47 -4.51
N LEU A 150 12.17 9.09 -4.37
CA LEU A 150 11.50 9.06 -3.06
C LEU A 150 12.16 8.05 -2.12
N ALA A 151 12.48 6.85 -2.61
CA ALA A 151 13.17 5.83 -1.81
C ALA A 151 14.55 6.33 -1.35
N LYS A 152 15.30 7.00 -2.23
CA LYS A 152 16.57 7.65 -1.83
C LYS A 152 16.36 8.72 -0.75
N ARG A 153 15.33 9.56 -0.89
CA ARG A 153 14.99 10.58 0.13
C ARG A 153 14.60 9.93 1.47
N ALA A 154 13.87 8.81 1.44
CA ALA A 154 13.51 8.07 2.64
C ALA A 154 14.74 7.54 3.38
N GLY A 155 15.73 6.99 2.65
CA GLY A 155 17.02 6.59 3.22
C GLY A 155 17.82 7.75 3.82
N MET A 156 17.72 8.94 3.23
CA MET A 156 18.32 10.15 3.83
C MET A 156 17.54 10.64 5.05
N GLN A 157 16.21 10.51 5.00
CA GLN A 157 15.34 10.97 6.08
C GLN A 157 15.48 10.11 7.33
N VAL A 158 15.65 8.79 7.20
CA VAL A 158 15.80 7.90 8.35
C VAL A 158 17.03 8.29 9.19
N MET A 159 18.10 8.77 8.56
CA MET A 159 19.28 9.26 9.29
C MET A 159 18.98 10.53 10.10
N LYS A 160 18.13 11.42 9.60
CA LYS A 160 17.68 12.61 10.34
C LYS A 160 16.77 12.24 11.51
N VAL A 161 15.84 11.29 11.27
CA VAL A 161 14.93 10.79 12.29
C VAL A 161 15.72 10.10 13.41
N LEU A 162 16.74 9.32 13.06
CA LEU A 162 17.68 8.71 14.01
C LEU A 162 18.44 9.77 14.83
N ALA A 163 19.02 10.76 14.17
CA ALA A 163 19.77 11.83 14.84
C ALA A 163 18.89 12.65 15.79
N ALA A 164 17.62 12.84 15.45
CA ALA A 164 16.63 13.51 16.29
C ALA A 164 16.04 12.60 17.38
N ASN A 165 16.37 11.30 17.39
CA ASN A 165 15.75 10.27 18.23
C ASN A 165 14.20 10.28 18.16
N LEU A 166 13.65 10.61 16.99
CA LEU A 166 12.22 10.66 16.76
C LEU A 166 11.73 9.23 16.43
N ARG A 167 10.80 8.73 17.22
CA ARG A 167 10.36 7.33 17.19
C ARG A 167 8.92 7.21 16.70
N PRO A 168 8.48 6.06 16.21
CA PRO A 168 7.11 5.84 15.76
C PRO A 168 6.03 6.27 16.76
N LEU A 169 6.19 6.00 18.04
CA LEU A 169 5.22 6.38 19.07
C LEU A 169 5.19 7.90 19.36
N ASP A 170 6.22 8.63 18.97
CA ASP A 170 6.23 10.10 19.04
C ASP A 170 5.46 10.73 17.85
N ILE A 171 5.37 10.00 16.74
CA ILE A 171 4.74 10.45 15.49
C ILE A 171 3.27 10.00 15.43
N MET A 172 3.02 8.72 15.72
CA MET A 172 1.70 8.08 15.64
C MET A 172 0.88 8.36 16.89
N THR A 173 0.58 9.63 17.11
CA THR A 173 -0.23 10.12 18.24
C THR A 173 -1.72 9.93 17.97
N HIS A 174 -2.55 10.15 18.99
CA HIS A 174 -4.01 10.15 18.84
C HIS A 174 -4.47 11.10 17.72
N ASP A 175 -3.93 12.32 17.69
CA ASP A 175 -4.30 13.34 16.69
C ASP A 175 -3.89 12.90 15.28
N ALA A 176 -2.74 12.20 15.12
CA ALA A 176 -2.32 11.63 13.85
C ALA A 176 -3.33 10.57 13.36
N PHE A 177 -3.85 9.74 14.25
CA PHE A 177 -4.90 8.77 13.92
C PHE A 177 -6.25 9.45 13.61
N GLU A 178 -6.65 10.50 14.31
CA GLU A 178 -7.85 11.26 13.97
C GLU A 178 -7.76 11.88 12.57
N ASN A 179 -6.60 12.44 12.23
CA ASN A 179 -6.34 12.94 10.88
C ASN A 179 -6.42 11.82 9.83
N ALA A 180 -5.87 10.65 10.13
CA ALA A 180 -5.91 9.49 9.25
C ALA A 180 -7.35 8.98 9.03
N VAL A 181 -8.17 8.93 10.07
CA VAL A 181 -9.60 8.57 9.97
C VAL A 181 -10.37 9.58 9.12
N ALA A 182 -10.10 10.88 9.31
CA ALA A 182 -10.72 11.92 8.50
C ALA A 182 -10.34 11.82 7.02
N GLU A 183 -9.12 11.45 6.71
CA GLU A 183 -8.64 11.26 5.34
C GLU A 183 -9.26 10.02 4.67
N ILE A 184 -9.33 8.89 5.38
CA ILE A 184 -10.04 7.69 4.89
C ILE A 184 -11.50 8.00 4.58
N GLY A 185 -12.19 8.70 5.46
CA GLY A 185 -13.58 9.07 5.26
C GLY A 185 -13.79 9.96 4.02
N ARG A 186 -12.80 10.74 3.63
CA ARG A 186 -12.84 11.56 2.41
C ARG A 186 -12.48 10.78 1.15
N ALA A 187 -11.51 9.89 1.23
CA ALA A 187 -10.96 9.19 0.08
C ALA A 187 -11.74 7.91 -0.27
N SER A 188 -12.15 7.11 0.72
CA SER A 188 -12.76 5.80 0.50
C SER A 188 -14.29 5.76 0.62
N CYS A 189 -14.95 6.83 1.05
CA CYS A 189 -16.41 6.92 1.11
C CYS A 189 -17.04 7.63 -0.10
N ARG A 190 -16.28 7.86 -1.17
CA ARG A 190 -16.79 8.45 -2.41
C ARG A 190 -17.09 7.44 -3.52
N GLU A 191 -16.96 6.13 -3.22
CA GLU A 191 -17.34 5.04 -4.13
C GLU A 191 -18.63 4.38 -3.71
#